data_066ffeb131f9eacb29f859d29143d3a4
#
_entry.id   066ffeb131f9eacb29f859d29143d3a4
#
_cell.length_a   1.000
_cell.length_b   1.000
_cell.length_c   1.000
_cell.angle_alpha   90.00
_cell.angle_beta   90.00
_cell.angle_gamma   90.00
#
_symmetry.space_group_name_H-M   'P 1'
#
loop_
_entity.id
_entity.type
_entity.pdbx_description
1 polymer ?
#
loop_
_entity_poly.entity_id
_entity_poly.type
_entity_poly.pdbx_seq_one_letter_code
_entity_poly.pdbx_strand_id
1 'polypeptide(L)'
;MQEYTATEWPVTHEATREELEELMNTHRIRPIPVWDENRDFIQPDAYRRCLEEAIVEVHFTLTHWPIAGKRGTPGSDAFVGEIETMRVLVPPQVISRGANKKRKLKLRLESGSSANNKKQKVLSEKK
;
A
#
# COMPACT_ATOMS: atom_id res chain seq x y z
N MET A 1 23.15 -8.97 10.60
CA MET A 1 22.33 -7.93 9.96
C MET A 1 23.31 -6.91 9.41
N GLN A 2 23.38 -6.74 8.10
CA GLN A 2 24.29 -5.78 7.47
C GLN A 2 23.83 -4.38 7.87
N GLU A 3 24.70 -3.61 8.53
CA GLU A 3 24.44 -2.20 8.81
C GLU A 3 24.59 -1.45 7.48
N TYR A 4 23.52 -0.89 7.00
CA TYR A 4 23.51 0.00 5.85
C TYR A 4 23.91 1.39 6.30
N THR A 5 24.98 1.92 5.73
CA THR A 5 25.34 3.32 5.97
C THR A 5 24.44 4.22 5.12
N ALA A 6 24.09 5.39 5.63
CA ALA A 6 23.21 6.30 4.89
C ALA A 6 23.83 6.80 3.57
N THR A 7 25.17 6.76 3.45
CA THR A 7 25.89 7.02 2.20
C THR A 7 25.56 6.02 1.09
N GLU A 8 25.17 4.79 1.45
CA GLU A 8 24.81 3.73 0.50
C GLU A 8 23.30 3.73 0.17
N TRP A 9 22.52 4.59 0.84
CA TRP A 9 21.09 4.65 0.58
C TRP A 9 20.80 5.27 -0.80
N PRO A 10 19.99 4.63 -1.64
CA PRO A 10 19.70 5.12 -2.99
C PRO A 10 18.84 6.38 -2.94
N VAL A 11 19.45 7.53 -3.14
CA VAL A 11 18.79 8.82 -3.20
C VAL A 11 18.91 9.40 -4.60
N THR A 12 17.78 9.78 -5.18
CA THR A 12 17.70 10.34 -6.53
C THR A 12 17.70 11.87 -6.58
N HIS A 13 17.36 12.52 -5.47
CA HIS A 13 17.23 13.98 -5.37
C HIS A 13 18.28 14.56 -4.41
N GLU A 14 18.93 15.64 -4.82
CA GLU A 14 19.98 16.30 -4.03
C GLU A 14 19.47 16.83 -2.69
N ALA A 15 18.30 17.47 -2.67
CA ALA A 15 17.68 17.94 -1.44
C ALA A 15 17.45 16.82 -0.41
N THR A 16 17.08 15.62 -0.88
CA THR A 16 16.90 14.46 0.00
C THR A 16 18.24 13.94 0.52
N ARG A 17 19.31 14.11 -0.24
CA ARG A 17 20.66 13.74 0.20
C ARG A 17 21.15 14.62 1.36
N GLU A 18 20.93 15.94 1.27
CA GLU A 18 21.27 16.88 2.33
C GLU A 18 20.52 16.56 3.62
N GLU A 19 19.19 16.33 3.54
CA GLU A 19 18.40 15.92 4.70
C GLU A 19 18.87 14.57 5.28
N LEU A 20 19.23 13.63 4.41
CA LEU A 20 19.75 12.33 4.83
C LEU A 20 21.06 12.48 5.62
N GLU A 21 21.98 13.33 5.17
CA GLU A 21 23.26 13.61 5.85
C GLU A 21 23.03 14.24 7.23
N GLU A 22 22.06 15.13 7.39
CA GLU A 22 21.70 15.69 8.69
C GLU A 22 21.13 14.63 9.64
N LEU A 23 20.29 13.74 9.13
CA LEU A 23 19.69 12.66 9.92
C LEU A 23 20.70 11.61 10.38
N MET A 24 21.79 11.41 9.63
CA MET A 24 22.84 10.43 9.96
C MET A 24 23.46 10.63 11.34
N ASN A 25 23.53 11.87 11.80
CA ASN A 25 24.16 12.21 13.08
C ASN A 25 23.26 11.84 14.28
N THR A 26 21.96 11.69 14.05
CA THR A 26 20.95 11.48 15.10
C THR A 26 20.14 10.20 14.94
N HIS A 27 20.10 9.64 13.72
CA HIS A 27 19.27 8.49 13.39
C HIS A 27 20.07 7.39 12.69
N ARG A 28 19.65 6.14 12.92
CA ARG A 28 20.16 4.99 12.16
C ARG A 28 19.10 4.57 11.15
N ILE A 29 19.48 4.45 9.89
CA ILE A 29 18.60 3.93 8.86
C ILE A 29 18.65 2.41 8.92
N ARG A 30 17.46 1.81 9.05
CA ARG A 30 17.30 0.36 8.98
C ARG A 30 16.62 0.01 7.66
N PRO A 31 17.22 -0.84 6.84
CA PRO A 31 16.55 -1.41 5.68
C PRO A 31 15.28 -2.15 6.10
N ILE A 32 14.28 -2.18 5.23
CA ILE A 32 13.11 -3.01 5.45
C ILE A 32 13.56 -4.47 5.54
N PRO A 33 13.14 -5.23 6.56
CA PRO A 33 13.50 -6.64 6.70
C PRO A 33 12.74 -7.49 5.67
N VAL A 34 13.19 -7.46 4.42
CA VAL A 34 12.53 -8.11 3.28
C VAL A 34 13.46 -9.07 2.56
N TRP A 35 12.92 -10.23 2.22
CA TRP A 35 13.60 -11.30 1.50
C TRP A 35 12.85 -11.68 0.23
N ASP A 36 13.59 -12.09 -0.76
CA ASP A 36 13.02 -12.62 -2.00
C ASP A 36 12.49 -14.07 -1.83
N GLU A 37 12.02 -14.67 -2.91
CA GLU A 37 11.51 -16.05 -2.94
C GLU A 37 12.58 -17.10 -2.60
N ASN A 38 13.87 -16.78 -2.81
CA ASN A 38 15.01 -17.64 -2.51
C ASN A 38 15.53 -17.45 -1.08
N ARG A 39 14.94 -16.53 -0.31
CA ARG A 39 15.37 -16.08 1.03
C ARG A 39 16.64 -15.23 1.03
N ASP A 40 16.97 -14.61 -0.08
CA ASP A 40 18.02 -13.63 -0.17
C ASP A 40 17.50 -12.25 0.27
N PHE A 41 18.30 -11.52 1.04
CA PHE A 41 17.90 -10.20 1.52
C PHE A 41 17.87 -9.20 0.37
N ILE A 42 16.73 -8.50 0.22
CA ILE A 42 16.56 -7.50 -0.82
C ILE A 42 17.17 -6.18 -0.35
N GLN A 43 18.13 -5.69 -1.10
CA GLN A 43 18.81 -4.43 -0.83
C GLN A 43 17.91 -3.23 -1.17
N PRO A 44 18.10 -2.05 -0.53
CA PRO A 44 17.28 -0.87 -0.75
C PRO A 44 17.22 -0.38 -2.21
N ASP A 45 18.30 -0.52 -2.96
CA ASP A 45 18.39 -0.18 -4.38
C ASP A 45 17.52 -1.08 -5.28
N ALA A 46 17.21 -2.27 -4.77
CA ALA A 46 16.40 -3.27 -5.47
C ALA A 46 14.91 -3.25 -5.08
N TYR A 47 14.49 -2.47 -4.06
CA TYR A 47 13.11 -2.50 -3.56
C TYR A 47 12.09 -2.29 -4.65
N ARG A 48 12.25 -1.25 -5.47
CA ARG A 48 11.29 -0.99 -6.53
C ARG A 48 11.18 -2.14 -7.51
N ARG A 49 12.31 -2.68 -7.93
CA ARG A 49 12.35 -3.78 -8.91
C ARG A 49 11.77 -5.08 -8.37
N CYS A 50 12.00 -5.37 -7.08
CA CYS A 50 11.63 -6.65 -6.49
C CYS A 50 10.25 -6.62 -5.81
N LEU A 51 9.73 -5.45 -5.41
CA LEU A 51 8.49 -5.34 -4.64
C LEU A 51 7.33 -4.72 -5.43
N GLU A 52 7.59 -3.89 -6.44
CA GLU A 52 6.53 -3.31 -7.27
C GLU A 52 5.81 -4.44 -8.02
N GLU A 53 4.48 -4.57 -7.78
CA GLU A 53 3.63 -5.64 -8.34
C GLU A 53 3.95 -7.07 -7.84
N ALA A 54 4.77 -7.24 -6.83
CA ALA A 54 5.00 -8.52 -6.18
C ALA A 54 3.85 -8.87 -5.22
N ILE A 55 3.65 -10.18 -5.00
CA ILE A 55 2.83 -10.66 -3.89
C ILE A 55 3.77 -10.95 -2.73
N VAL A 56 3.52 -10.31 -1.59
CA VAL A 56 4.36 -10.41 -0.41
C VAL A 56 3.58 -10.90 0.79
N GLU A 57 4.23 -11.66 1.64
CA GLU A 57 3.80 -11.98 3.00
C GLU A 57 4.43 -10.96 3.95
N VAL A 58 3.64 -10.33 4.80
CA VAL A 58 4.11 -9.34 5.77
C VAL A 58 3.71 -9.78 7.17
N HIS A 59 4.70 -9.88 8.05
CA HIS A 59 4.48 -10.03 9.49
C HIS A 59 4.70 -8.67 10.14
N PHE A 60 3.75 -8.23 10.92
CA PHE A 60 3.83 -6.94 11.60
C PHE A 60 3.12 -6.96 12.94
N THR A 61 3.58 -6.12 13.85
CA THR A 61 2.89 -5.84 15.11
C THR A 61 2.02 -4.61 14.94
N LEU A 62 0.75 -4.71 15.33
CA LEU A 62 -0.18 -3.59 15.32
C LEU A 62 -0.36 -3.05 16.75
N THR A 63 0.00 -1.80 16.98
CA THR A 63 -0.19 -1.11 18.24
C THR A 63 -1.32 -0.11 18.13
N HIS A 64 -2.22 -0.12 19.11
CA HIS A 64 -3.35 0.80 19.22
C HIS A 64 -3.12 1.80 20.35
N TRP A 65 -3.33 3.08 20.04
CA TRP A 65 -3.21 4.18 21.00
C TRP A 65 -4.52 4.97 21.03
N PRO A 66 -5.28 4.92 22.12
CA PRO A 66 -6.42 5.82 22.30
C PRO A 66 -5.92 7.24 22.61
N ILE A 67 -6.36 8.20 21.83
CA ILE A 67 -6.05 9.63 22.03
C ILE A 67 -7.27 10.29 22.65
N ALA A 68 -7.14 10.74 23.89
CA ALA A 68 -8.23 11.43 24.57
C ALA A 68 -8.60 12.73 23.86
N GLY A 69 -9.89 12.95 23.68
CA GLY A 69 -10.40 14.21 23.13
C GLY A 69 -10.14 15.37 24.09
N LYS A 70 -9.96 16.56 23.54
CA LYS A 70 -9.96 17.83 24.31
C LYS A 70 -11.37 18.39 24.36
N ARG A 71 -11.62 19.36 25.27
CA ARG A 71 -12.93 20.03 25.39
C ARG A 71 -13.47 20.45 24.01
N GLY A 72 -14.60 19.86 23.61
CA GLY A 72 -15.26 20.14 22.32
C GLY A 72 -14.77 19.35 21.10
N THR A 73 -13.75 18.49 21.27
CA THR A 73 -13.28 17.61 20.19
C THR A 73 -13.38 16.15 20.64
N PRO A 74 -14.01 15.26 19.86
CA PRO A 74 -14.08 13.85 20.19
C PRO A 74 -12.68 13.23 20.23
N GLY A 75 -12.51 12.18 21.03
CA GLY A 75 -11.31 11.37 21.01
C GLY A 75 -11.12 10.67 19.67
N SER A 76 -9.92 10.21 19.40
CA SER A 76 -9.55 9.45 18.21
C SER A 76 -8.69 8.25 18.58
N ASP A 77 -8.61 7.29 17.69
CA ASP A 77 -7.73 6.14 17.81
C ASP A 77 -6.62 6.23 16.76
N ALA A 78 -5.39 5.99 17.18
CA ALA A 78 -4.25 5.87 16.30
C ALA A 78 -3.78 4.41 16.27
N PHE A 79 -3.48 3.91 15.09
CA PHE A 79 -2.94 2.58 14.89
C PHE A 79 -1.56 2.71 14.23
N VAL A 80 -0.58 1.99 14.76
CA VAL A 80 0.78 1.96 14.23
C VAL A 80 1.12 0.52 13.90
N GLY A 81 1.47 0.26 12.65
CA GLY A 81 1.97 -1.04 12.19
C GLY A 81 3.49 -1.02 12.11
N GLU A 82 4.16 -1.89 12.84
CA GLU A 82 5.61 -2.08 12.76
C GLU A 82 5.90 -3.39 12.01
N ILE A 83 6.57 -3.28 10.86
CA ILE A 83 6.92 -4.44 10.04
C ILE A 83 8.07 -5.19 10.71
N GLU A 84 7.85 -6.45 11.05
CA GLU A 84 8.85 -7.36 11.62
C GLU A 84 9.62 -8.09 10.53
N THR A 85 8.90 -8.65 9.56
CA THR A 85 9.47 -9.35 8.41
C THR A 85 8.57 -9.23 7.20
N MET A 86 9.19 -9.26 6.02
CA MET A 86 8.50 -9.31 4.74
C MET A 86 9.18 -10.33 3.84
N ARG A 87 8.41 -11.08 3.08
CA ARG A 87 8.93 -12.04 2.12
C ARG A 87 8.13 -11.98 0.82
N VAL A 88 8.85 -11.99 -0.29
CA VAL A 88 8.23 -12.12 -1.61
C VAL A 88 7.78 -13.57 -1.80
N LEU A 89 6.49 -13.76 -2.06
CA LEU A 89 5.91 -15.06 -2.40
C LEU A 89 5.86 -15.27 -3.90
N VAL A 90 5.49 -14.22 -4.63
CA VAL A 90 5.47 -14.21 -6.09
C VAL A 90 6.18 -12.95 -6.56
N PRO A 91 7.30 -13.09 -7.26
CA PRO A 91 8.03 -11.94 -7.78
C PRO A 91 7.23 -11.18 -8.83
N PRO A 92 7.59 -9.90 -9.10
CA PRO A 92 6.96 -9.12 -10.15
C PRO A 92 7.06 -9.86 -11.48
N GLN A 93 5.92 -10.00 -12.16
CA GLN A 93 5.94 -10.54 -13.51
C GLN A 93 6.42 -9.44 -14.46
N VAL A 94 7.47 -9.70 -15.20
CA VAL A 94 7.89 -8.85 -16.32
C VAL A 94 6.80 -8.96 -17.39
N ILE A 95 5.75 -8.15 -17.25
CA ILE A 95 4.76 -7.99 -18.31
C ILE A 95 5.49 -7.28 -19.44
N SER A 96 5.86 -8.04 -20.48
CA SER A 96 6.29 -7.43 -21.74
C SER A 96 5.26 -6.38 -22.12
N ARG A 97 5.67 -5.12 -22.21
CA ARG A 97 4.81 -3.94 -22.49
C ARG A 97 4.14 -4.02 -23.89
N GLY A 98 3.46 -5.12 -24.17
CA GLY A 98 2.74 -5.37 -25.42
C GLY A 98 1.26 -5.67 -25.28
N ALA A 99 0.73 -5.81 -24.06
CA ALA A 99 -0.68 -6.13 -23.87
C ALA A 99 -1.28 -5.31 -22.72
N ASN A 100 -1.61 -4.04 -23.01
CA ASN A 100 -2.50 -3.23 -22.18
C ASN A 100 -3.93 -3.82 -22.20
N LYS A 101 -4.14 -4.92 -21.52
CA LYS A 101 -5.48 -5.37 -21.12
C LYS A 101 -5.71 -4.90 -19.69
N LYS A 102 -6.19 -3.66 -19.54
CA LYS A 102 -6.80 -3.18 -18.29
C LYS A 102 -7.91 -4.16 -17.91
N ARG A 103 -7.63 -5.11 -17.03
CA ARG A 103 -8.67 -5.86 -16.34
C ARG A 103 -9.34 -4.90 -15.37
N LYS A 104 -10.44 -4.27 -15.81
CA LYS A 104 -11.38 -3.65 -14.89
C LYS A 104 -11.92 -4.77 -14.00
N LEU A 105 -11.49 -4.82 -12.75
CA LEU A 105 -12.20 -5.56 -11.71
C LEU A 105 -13.57 -4.89 -11.59
N LYS A 106 -14.60 -5.49 -12.21
CA LYS A 106 -15.98 -5.16 -11.88
C LYS A 106 -16.24 -5.75 -10.50
N LEU A 107 -16.09 -4.95 -9.46
CA LEU A 107 -16.76 -5.21 -8.20
C LEU A 107 -18.26 -5.12 -8.48
N ARG A 108 -18.90 -6.26 -8.63
CA ARG A 108 -20.35 -6.39 -8.71
C ARG A 108 -20.90 -6.29 -7.30
N LEU A 109 -21.16 -5.07 -6.85
CA LEU A 109 -22.03 -4.83 -5.72
C LEU A 109 -23.45 -5.13 -6.18
N GLU A 110 -23.96 -6.30 -5.85
CA GLU A 110 -25.40 -6.60 -5.93
C GLU A 110 -26.12 -5.87 -4.80
N SER A 111 -26.54 -4.65 -5.06
CA SER A 111 -27.57 -4.02 -4.26
C SER A 111 -28.92 -4.48 -4.80
N GLY A 112 -29.52 -5.45 -4.10
CA GLY A 112 -30.93 -5.77 -4.30
C GLY A 112 -31.79 -4.58 -3.91
N SER A 113 -32.49 -4.02 -4.87
CA SER A 113 -33.64 -3.17 -4.63
C SER A 113 -34.71 -3.52 -5.65
N SER A 114 -35.68 -4.28 -5.17
CA SER A 114 -36.95 -4.53 -5.81
C SER A 114 -37.77 -3.25 -5.76
N ALA A 115 -38.05 -2.65 -6.89
CA ALA A 115 -39.09 -1.65 -7.02
C ALA A 115 -39.99 -2.02 -8.18
N ASN A 116 -41.13 -2.60 -7.80
CA ASN A 116 -42.31 -2.74 -8.63
C ASN A 116 -42.82 -1.37 -9.07
N ASN A 117 -42.85 -1.09 -10.35
CA ASN A 117 -43.59 0.03 -10.88
C ASN A 117 -44.57 -0.45 -11.95
N LYS A 118 -45.85 -0.59 -11.52
CA LYS A 118 -47.00 -0.84 -12.38
C LYS A 118 -47.17 0.34 -13.32
N LYS A 119 -47.02 0.12 -14.60
CA LYS A 119 -47.48 1.02 -15.66
C LYS A 119 -48.98 0.93 -15.77
N GLN A 120 -49.66 2.00 -15.39
CA GLN A 120 -51.07 2.22 -15.68
C GLN A 120 -51.20 2.81 -17.09
N LYS A 121 -51.87 2.07 -17.95
CA LYS A 121 -52.14 2.42 -19.33
C LYS A 121 -53.45 3.23 -19.35
N VAL A 122 -53.35 4.49 -19.68
CA VAL A 122 -54.53 5.32 -19.93
C VAL A 122 -54.85 5.28 -21.43
N LEU A 123 -55.98 4.69 -21.75
CA LEU A 123 -56.59 4.81 -23.06
C LEU A 123 -57.29 6.18 -23.13
N SER A 124 -56.95 6.99 -24.11
CA SER A 124 -57.79 8.11 -24.53
C SER A 124 -58.55 7.75 -25.80
N GLU A 125 -59.83 7.65 -25.65
CA GLU A 125 -60.79 7.56 -26.76
C GLU A 125 -61.09 8.94 -27.35
N LYS A 126 -61.26 8.93 -28.63
CA LYS A 126 -61.66 10.05 -29.49
C LYS A 126 -63.07 10.56 -29.23
N LYS A 127 -63.18 11.85 -29.34
CA LYS A 127 -64.19 12.44 -30.27
C LYS A 127 -63.74 13.80 -30.77
#